data_c972e804ec575d1f2cfc853e41077b97
#
_entry.id   c972e804ec575d1f2cfc853e41077b97
#
_cell.length_a   1.000
_cell.length_b   1.000
_cell.length_c   1.000
_cell.angle_alpha   90.00
_cell.angle_beta   90.00
_cell.angle_gamma   90.00
#
_symmetry.space_group_name_H-M   'P 1'
#
loop_
_entity.id
_entity.type
_entity.pdbx_description
1 polymer ?
#
loop_
_entity_poly.entity_id
_entity_poly.type
_entity_poly.pdbx_seq_one_letter_code
_entity_poly.pdbx_strand_id
1 'polypeptide(L)'
;MVKTLVIYYSRKGENYVNGRIEKLTKGNTEIVAEFIQKAVDADIFEIETKKAYAADYTECTREAKEELKAHALPELVRMLDSIETYDNIVVAGPCWWGTYPMAVVTQLKALDFHGKRVFPVMTHEGSGLAGSASALKSYCEGATVGEGLAVKGAEAAQSEEAVAAWAKRNLA
;
A
#
# COMPACT_ATOMS: atom_id res chain seq x y z
N MET A 1 15.47 -13.88 14.18
CA MET A 1 14.12 -14.03 13.58
C MET A 1 13.82 -12.82 12.73
N VAL A 2 13.36 -13.04 11.51
CA VAL A 2 13.00 -11.95 10.59
C VAL A 2 11.73 -11.24 11.07
N LYS A 3 11.79 -9.93 11.18
CA LYS A 3 10.63 -9.11 11.56
C LYS A 3 10.10 -8.32 10.35
N THR A 4 8.81 -8.42 10.14
CA THR A 4 8.13 -7.78 9.01
C THR A 4 7.10 -6.75 9.49
N LEU A 5 7.07 -5.59 8.86
CA LEU A 5 6.04 -4.57 9.01
C LEU A 5 5.33 -4.35 7.69
N VAL A 6 4.01 -4.32 7.71
CA VAL A 6 3.20 -3.91 6.57
C VAL A 6 2.70 -2.49 6.81
N ILE A 7 3.16 -1.56 5.98
CA ILE A 7 2.65 -0.18 5.95
C ILE A 7 1.64 -0.12 4.80
N TYR A 8 0.40 0.28 5.07
CA TYR A 8 -0.61 0.29 4.02
C TYR A 8 -1.54 1.49 4.08
N TYR A 9 -2.02 1.88 2.91
CA TYR A 9 -3.16 2.77 2.74
C TYR A 9 -4.27 1.99 2.04
N SER A 10 -5.50 2.13 2.53
CA SER A 10 -6.66 1.47 1.95
C SER A 10 -7.86 2.41 1.92
N ARG A 11 -8.69 2.29 0.89
CA ARG A 11 -9.91 3.09 0.77
C ARG A 11 -11.14 2.18 0.90
N LYS A 12 -11.94 2.42 1.93
CA LYS A 12 -13.29 1.89 2.04
C LYS A 12 -14.28 2.89 1.42
N GLY A 13 -15.54 2.50 1.29
CA GLY A 13 -16.55 3.30 0.62
C GLY A 13 -16.52 3.10 -0.89
N GLU A 14 -16.79 4.14 -1.66
CA GLU A 14 -16.83 4.03 -3.10
C GLU A 14 -15.47 3.70 -3.69
N ASN A 15 -15.42 2.60 -4.44
CA ASN A 15 -14.26 2.13 -5.16
C ASN A 15 -14.68 1.66 -6.55
N TYR A 16 -13.75 1.71 -7.49
CA TYR A 16 -13.95 1.12 -8.80
C TYR A 16 -13.55 -0.35 -8.75
N VAL A 17 -14.51 -1.24 -8.92
CA VAL A 17 -14.30 -2.67 -8.80
C VAL A 17 -15.02 -3.38 -9.95
N ASN A 18 -14.28 -4.13 -10.74
CA ASN A 18 -14.81 -4.94 -11.83
C ASN A 18 -15.68 -4.15 -12.80
N GLY A 19 -15.23 -2.95 -13.18
CA GLY A 19 -15.88 -2.11 -14.19
C GLY A 19 -17.00 -1.22 -13.68
N ARG A 20 -17.22 -1.14 -12.38
CA ARG A 20 -18.27 -0.31 -11.78
C ARG A 20 -17.87 0.22 -10.41
N ILE A 21 -18.58 1.25 -9.95
CA ILE A 21 -18.38 1.79 -8.59
C ILE A 21 -19.18 0.94 -7.61
N GLU A 22 -18.49 0.44 -6.59
CA GLU A 22 -19.06 -0.34 -5.49
C GLU A 22 -18.68 0.28 -4.16
N LYS A 23 -19.56 0.15 -3.16
CA LYS A 23 -19.27 0.56 -1.79
C LYS A 23 -18.67 -0.61 -1.02
N LEU A 24 -17.42 -0.46 -0.61
CA LEU A 24 -16.71 -1.48 0.17
C LEU A 24 -16.77 -1.13 1.65
N THR A 25 -17.10 -2.11 2.48
CA THR A 25 -17.05 -1.98 3.95
C THR A 25 -15.62 -2.04 4.46
N LYS A 26 -14.77 -2.79 3.76
CA LYS A 26 -13.33 -2.88 3.98
C LYS A 26 -12.63 -2.71 2.64
N GLY A 27 -11.63 -1.84 2.57
CA GLY A 27 -10.88 -1.61 1.34
C GLY A 27 -10.06 -2.84 0.92
N ASN A 28 -9.83 -2.98 -0.37
CA ASN A 28 -9.10 -4.14 -0.92
C ASN A 28 -7.69 -4.27 -0.39
N THR A 29 -6.97 -3.15 -0.24
CA THR A 29 -5.60 -3.18 0.28
C THR A 29 -5.56 -3.64 1.74
N GLU A 30 -6.54 -3.23 2.56
CA GLU A 30 -6.63 -3.69 3.95
C GLU A 30 -6.80 -5.20 4.04
N ILE A 31 -7.65 -5.78 3.18
CA ILE A 31 -7.85 -7.23 3.09
C ILE A 31 -6.51 -7.94 2.82
N VAL A 32 -5.77 -7.45 1.83
CA VAL A 32 -4.47 -8.02 1.46
C VAL A 32 -3.44 -7.87 2.59
N ALA A 33 -3.40 -6.69 3.23
CA ALA A 33 -2.50 -6.45 4.36
C ALA A 33 -2.77 -7.42 5.53
N GLU A 34 -4.03 -7.68 5.84
CA GLU A 34 -4.42 -8.63 6.89
C GLU A 34 -4.02 -10.08 6.52
N PHE A 35 -4.13 -10.46 5.25
CA PHE A 35 -3.67 -11.79 4.80
C PHE A 35 -2.15 -11.95 4.95
N ILE A 36 -1.39 -10.90 4.65
CA ILE A 36 0.07 -10.91 4.86
C ILE A 36 0.38 -11.02 6.36
N GLN A 37 -0.28 -10.21 7.19
CA GLN A 37 -0.13 -10.26 8.64
C GLN A 37 -0.33 -11.67 9.18
N LYS A 38 -1.42 -12.30 8.79
CA LYS A 38 -1.76 -13.65 9.22
C LYS A 38 -0.74 -14.71 8.75
N ALA A 39 -0.21 -14.55 7.53
CA ALA A 39 0.66 -15.54 6.92
C ALA A 39 2.05 -15.60 7.57
N VAL A 40 2.61 -14.48 8.01
CA VAL A 40 3.99 -14.38 8.51
C VAL A 40 4.10 -13.69 9.87
N ASP A 41 3.00 -13.52 10.57
CA ASP A 41 2.94 -12.83 11.88
C ASP A 41 3.60 -11.44 11.82
N ALA A 42 3.25 -10.67 10.79
CA ALA A 42 3.75 -9.33 10.60
C ALA A 42 3.02 -8.31 11.47
N ASP A 43 3.71 -7.22 11.82
CA ASP A 43 3.04 -6.03 12.35
C ASP A 43 2.41 -5.26 11.20
N ILE A 44 1.38 -4.48 11.49
CA ILE A 44 0.68 -3.71 10.45
C ILE A 44 0.47 -2.28 10.91
N PHE A 45 0.63 -1.33 10.00
CA PHE A 45 0.42 0.09 10.24
C PHE A 45 -0.44 0.69 9.13
N GLU A 46 -1.59 1.24 9.51
CA GLU A 46 -2.52 1.89 8.59
C GLU A 46 -2.19 3.38 8.44
N ILE A 47 -2.06 3.81 7.19
CA ILE A 47 -1.92 5.22 6.83
C ILE A 47 -3.32 5.84 6.71
N GLU A 48 -3.57 6.89 7.50
CA GLU A 48 -4.82 7.66 7.45
C GLU A 48 -4.51 9.14 7.26
N THR A 49 -5.17 9.77 6.30
CA THR A 49 -5.03 11.21 6.09
C THR A 49 -5.90 12.00 7.08
N LYS A 50 -5.37 13.11 7.58
CA LYS A 50 -6.16 14.01 8.45
C LYS A 50 -7.37 14.56 7.72
N LYS A 51 -7.20 14.97 6.46
CA LYS A 51 -8.30 15.37 5.60
C LYS A 51 -8.79 14.17 4.81
N ALA A 52 -10.04 13.78 5.00
CA ALA A 52 -10.63 12.70 4.25
C ALA A 52 -10.76 13.07 2.77
N TYR A 53 -10.53 12.09 1.89
CA TYR A 53 -10.88 12.23 0.48
C TYR A 53 -12.40 12.25 0.32
N ALA A 54 -12.88 12.84 -0.78
CA ALA A 54 -14.31 12.84 -1.07
C ALA A 54 -14.91 11.44 -1.04
N ALA A 55 -16.13 11.32 -0.52
CA ALA A 55 -16.86 10.05 -0.52
C ALA A 55 -17.21 9.63 -1.96
N ASP A 56 -17.48 10.60 -2.83
CA ASP A 56 -17.70 10.37 -4.25
C ASP A 56 -16.40 9.89 -4.92
N TYR A 57 -16.49 8.77 -5.62
CA TYR A 57 -15.32 8.15 -6.25
C TYR A 57 -14.66 9.07 -7.29
N THR A 58 -15.46 9.66 -8.18
CA THR A 58 -14.93 10.53 -9.25
C THR A 58 -14.21 11.74 -8.67
N GLU A 59 -14.76 12.37 -7.65
CA GLU A 59 -14.15 13.50 -6.96
C GLU A 59 -12.86 13.09 -6.25
N CYS A 60 -12.84 11.92 -5.62
CA CYS A 60 -11.63 11.36 -5.01
C CYS A 60 -10.52 11.18 -6.06
N THR A 61 -10.85 10.66 -7.24
CA THR A 61 -9.85 10.50 -8.31
C THR A 61 -9.28 11.82 -8.78
N ARG A 62 -10.09 12.88 -8.80
CA ARG A 62 -9.65 14.24 -9.15
C ARG A 62 -8.69 14.78 -8.09
N GLU A 63 -9.05 14.66 -6.83
CA GLU A 63 -8.20 15.07 -5.70
C GLU A 63 -6.85 14.37 -5.75
N ALA A 64 -6.86 13.06 -5.97
CA ALA A 64 -5.64 12.24 -6.06
C ALA A 64 -4.74 12.67 -7.22
N LYS A 65 -5.33 13.02 -8.37
CA LYS A 65 -4.59 13.52 -9.53
C LYS A 65 -3.91 14.84 -9.25
N GLU A 66 -4.63 15.76 -8.59
CA GLU A 66 -4.07 17.05 -8.20
C GLU A 66 -2.92 16.91 -7.21
N GLU A 67 -3.07 16.04 -6.20
CA GLU A 67 -2.00 15.74 -5.25
C GLU A 67 -0.75 15.20 -5.95
N LEU A 68 -0.93 14.28 -6.88
CA LEU A 68 0.17 13.70 -7.63
C LEU A 68 0.90 14.76 -8.47
N LYS A 69 0.17 15.60 -9.19
CA LYS A 69 0.75 16.69 -10.00
C LYS A 69 1.52 17.70 -9.16
N ALA A 70 1.01 18.01 -7.99
CA ALA A 70 1.62 18.98 -7.08
C ALA A 70 2.73 18.37 -6.22
N HIS A 71 2.97 17.08 -6.30
CA HIS A 71 3.83 16.34 -5.36
C HIS A 71 3.47 16.67 -3.91
N ALA A 72 2.16 16.77 -3.63
CA ALA A 72 1.66 17.09 -2.31
C ALA A 72 1.96 15.97 -1.31
N LEU A 73 2.21 16.34 -0.07
CA LEU A 73 2.40 15.39 1.02
C LEU A 73 1.26 15.59 2.02
N PRO A 74 0.13 14.88 1.84
CA PRO A 74 -1.01 15.03 2.75
C PRO A 74 -0.60 14.71 4.20
N GLU A 75 -1.09 15.52 5.14
CA GLU A 75 -0.86 15.24 6.55
C GLU A 75 -1.59 13.96 6.99
N LEU A 76 -0.92 13.19 7.84
CA LEU A 76 -1.44 11.94 8.37
C LEU A 76 -1.91 12.10 9.81
N VAL A 77 -2.92 11.32 10.19
CA VAL A 77 -3.45 11.29 11.57
C VAL A 77 -2.35 10.88 12.55
N ARG A 78 -1.51 9.94 12.15
CA ARG A 78 -0.35 9.47 12.92
C ARG A 78 0.78 9.09 11.97
N MET A 79 1.99 9.12 12.49
CA MET A 79 3.21 8.79 11.75
C MET A 79 4.01 7.74 12.49
N LEU A 80 4.61 6.81 11.74
CA LEU A 80 5.70 6.01 12.27
C LEU A 80 6.96 6.87 12.30
N ASP A 81 7.69 6.78 13.41
CA ASP A 81 8.95 7.52 13.56
C ASP A 81 10.16 6.66 13.21
N SER A 82 10.04 5.33 13.33
CA SER A 82 11.15 4.41 13.11
C SER A 82 10.69 3.04 12.64
N ILE A 83 11.52 2.42 11.80
CA ILE A 83 11.38 1.03 11.37
C ILE A 83 12.63 0.22 11.72
N GLU A 84 13.42 0.72 12.67
CA GLU A 84 14.73 0.15 13.01
C GLU A 84 14.67 -1.35 13.35
N THR A 85 13.62 -1.77 14.06
CA THR A 85 13.47 -3.15 14.53
C THR A 85 13.01 -4.14 13.48
N TYR A 86 12.67 -3.65 12.26
CA TYR A 86 12.15 -4.50 11.17
C TYR A 86 13.21 -4.77 10.12
N ASP A 87 13.20 -5.97 9.58
CA ASP A 87 14.06 -6.39 8.46
C ASP A 87 13.36 -6.15 7.11
N ASN A 88 12.07 -6.51 7.05
CA ASN A 88 11.25 -6.41 5.87
C ASN A 88 10.16 -5.37 6.06
N ILE A 89 9.98 -4.52 5.06
CA ILE A 89 8.90 -3.55 5.01
C ILE A 89 8.06 -3.82 3.75
N VAL A 90 6.83 -4.18 3.94
CA VAL A 90 5.85 -4.27 2.85
C VAL A 90 5.14 -2.94 2.74
N VAL A 91 5.08 -2.38 1.54
CA VAL A 91 4.34 -1.14 1.28
C VAL A 91 3.16 -1.49 0.39
N ALA A 92 1.97 -1.44 0.96
CA ALA A 92 0.73 -1.82 0.29
C ALA A 92 -0.18 -0.62 0.05
N GLY A 93 -0.75 -0.54 -1.13
CA GLY A 93 -1.68 0.52 -1.48
C GLY A 93 -2.42 0.25 -2.78
N PRO A 94 -3.51 0.99 -3.02
CA PRO A 94 -4.20 0.93 -4.31
C PRO A 94 -3.39 1.65 -5.38
N CYS A 95 -3.61 1.25 -6.62
CA CYS A 95 -3.02 1.93 -7.77
C CYS A 95 -3.84 3.19 -8.07
N TRP A 96 -3.30 4.34 -7.69
CA TRP A 96 -3.89 5.64 -7.96
C TRP A 96 -3.05 6.38 -9.01
N TRP A 97 -3.60 6.51 -10.22
CA TRP A 97 -2.89 7.13 -11.32
C TRP A 97 -1.52 6.51 -11.61
N GLY A 98 -1.45 5.19 -11.53
CA GLY A 98 -0.27 4.41 -11.89
C GLY A 98 0.80 4.30 -10.81
N THR A 99 0.53 4.75 -9.59
CA THR A 99 1.46 4.68 -8.46
C THR A 99 0.72 4.62 -7.13
N TYR A 100 1.45 4.69 -6.01
CA TYR A 100 0.83 4.79 -4.69
C TYR A 100 0.15 6.14 -4.48
N PRO A 101 -0.90 6.20 -3.64
CA PRO A 101 -1.43 7.47 -3.15
C PRO A 101 -0.32 8.31 -2.50
N MET A 102 -0.38 9.63 -2.65
CA MET A 102 0.64 10.53 -2.07
C MET A 102 0.71 10.47 -0.54
N ALA A 103 -0.36 10.04 0.12
CA ALA A 103 -0.34 9.77 1.57
C ALA A 103 0.70 8.71 1.96
N VAL A 104 0.92 7.71 1.12
CA VAL A 104 1.98 6.71 1.31
C VAL A 104 3.35 7.38 1.27
N VAL A 105 3.55 8.27 0.31
CA VAL A 105 4.82 9.02 0.16
C VAL A 105 5.11 9.86 1.41
N THR A 106 4.08 10.49 2.00
CA THR A 106 4.23 11.24 3.26
C THR A 106 4.91 10.38 4.33
N GLN A 107 4.43 9.15 4.52
CA GLN A 107 5.00 8.25 5.53
C GLN A 107 6.41 7.76 5.14
N LEU A 108 6.61 7.36 3.90
CA LEU A 108 7.91 6.83 3.47
C LEU A 108 9.03 7.84 3.62
N LYS A 109 8.76 9.11 3.35
CA LYS A 109 9.75 10.18 3.46
C LYS A 109 10.23 10.43 4.90
N ALA A 110 9.48 9.98 5.88
CA ALA A 110 9.82 10.16 7.29
C ALA A 110 10.69 9.03 7.87
N LEU A 111 10.99 8.00 7.09
CA LEU A 111 11.65 6.78 7.57
C LEU A 111 13.04 6.58 6.93
N ASP A 112 13.91 5.91 7.67
CA ASP A 112 15.23 5.49 7.17
C ASP A 112 15.16 4.03 6.70
N PHE A 113 15.37 3.81 5.41
CA PHE A 113 15.29 2.49 4.78
C PHE A 113 16.65 1.83 4.54
N HIS A 114 17.75 2.41 4.99
CA HIS A 114 19.07 1.82 4.78
C HIS A 114 19.16 0.41 5.37
N GLY A 115 19.58 -0.54 4.53
CA GLY A 115 19.73 -1.94 4.92
C GLY A 115 18.42 -2.72 5.00
N LYS A 116 17.29 -2.11 4.70
CA LYS A 116 15.99 -2.78 4.70
C LYS A 116 15.70 -3.47 3.36
N ARG A 117 14.85 -4.49 3.40
CA ARG A 117 14.22 -5.07 2.22
C ARG A 117 12.81 -4.52 2.13
N VAL A 118 12.45 -3.94 0.99
CA VAL A 118 11.13 -3.37 0.77
C VAL A 118 10.41 -4.10 -0.35
N PHE A 119 9.11 -4.32 -0.18
CA PHE A 119 8.31 -5.14 -1.09
C PHE A 119 7.07 -4.38 -1.52
N PRO A 120 6.90 -4.10 -2.82
CA PRO A 120 5.71 -3.41 -3.30
C PRO A 120 4.53 -4.37 -3.39
N VAL A 121 3.41 -3.98 -2.79
CA VAL A 121 2.13 -4.66 -2.90
C VAL A 121 1.09 -3.66 -3.38
N MET A 122 0.41 -3.98 -4.47
CA MET A 122 -0.54 -3.07 -5.08
C MET A 122 -1.85 -3.77 -5.41
N THR A 123 -2.96 -3.19 -4.95
CA THR A 123 -4.29 -3.57 -5.40
C THR A 123 -4.67 -2.71 -6.60
N HIS A 124 -5.27 -3.30 -7.60
CA HIS A 124 -5.50 -2.65 -8.89
C HIS A 124 -6.74 -3.18 -9.59
N GLU A 125 -7.13 -2.53 -10.67
CA GLU A 125 -8.23 -2.97 -11.55
C GLU A 125 -7.76 -3.33 -12.97
N GLY A 126 -6.44 -3.55 -13.14
CA GLY A 126 -5.87 -3.95 -14.43
C GLY A 126 -4.45 -3.44 -14.66
N SER A 127 -3.97 -2.54 -13.80
CA SER A 127 -2.64 -1.93 -13.96
C SER A 127 -1.49 -2.78 -13.38
N GLY A 128 -1.78 -3.84 -12.65
CA GLY A 128 -0.77 -4.65 -11.98
C GLY A 128 0.01 -3.85 -10.95
N LEU A 129 1.31 -4.05 -10.89
CA LEU A 129 2.21 -3.30 -10.01
C LEU A 129 2.45 -1.86 -10.46
N ALA A 130 2.14 -1.54 -11.72
CA ALA A 130 2.35 -0.21 -12.31
C ALA A 130 3.70 0.40 -11.88
N GLY A 131 3.72 1.62 -11.35
CA GLY A 131 4.93 2.32 -10.91
C GLY A 131 5.37 2.04 -9.48
N SER A 132 4.80 1.03 -8.79
CA SER A 132 5.08 0.80 -7.37
C SER A 132 6.54 0.50 -7.06
N ALA A 133 7.19 -0.38 -7.81
CA ALA A 133 8.60 -0.71 -7.60
C ALA A 133 9.50 0.52 -7.82
N SER A 134 9.25 1.30 -8.87
CA SER A 134 9.98 2.56 -9.12
C SER A 134 9.78 3.57 -7.98
N ALA A 135 8.57 3.67 -7.46
CA ALA A 135 8.27 4.55 -6.32
C ALA A 135 9.09 4.15 -5.10
N LEU A 136 9.16 2.85 -4.77
CA LEU A 136 9.94 2.38 -3.63
C LEU A 136 11.44 2.62 -3.83
N LYS A 137 11.96 2.44 -5.03
CA LYS A 137 13.36 2.77 -5.34
C LYS A 137 13.66 4.24 -5.12
N SER A 138 12.70 5.11 -5.46
CA SER A 138 12.85 6.55 -5.30
C SER A 138 12.73 7.02 -3.84
N TYR A 139 11.75 6.49 -3.10
CA TYR A 139 11.43 6.97 -1.74
C TYR A 139 12.10 6.17 -0.61
N CYS A 140 12.61 4.98 -0.89
CA CYS A 140 13.23 4.10 0.10
C CYS A 140 14.74 3.96 -0.17
N GLU A 141 15.45 5.06 -0.16
CA GLU A 141 16.88 5.09 -0.43
C GLU A 141 17.64 4.14 0.51
N GLY A 142 18.56 3.37 -0.05
CA GLY A 142 19.38 2.41 0.70
C GLY A 142 18.72 1.06 0.94
N ALA A 143 17.46 0.89 0.53
CA ALA A 143 16.77 -0.38 0.62
C ALA A 143 17.00 -1.25 -0.62
N THR A 144 16.81 -2.56 -0.46
CA THR A 144 16.71 -3.50 -1.57
C THR A 144 15.25 -3.76 -1.88
N VAL A 145 14.82 -3.50 -3.10
CA VAL A 145 13.44 -3.75 -3.54
C VAL A 145 13.29 -5.22 -3.93
N GLY A 146 12.41 -5.94 -3.25
CA GLY A 146 12.13 -7.35 -3.51
C GLY A 146 10.99 -7.58 -4.50
N GLU A 147 10.60 -8.86 -4.63
CA GLU A 147 9.50 -9.27 -5.50
C GLU A 147 8.18 -8.66 -5.07
N GLY A 148 7.50 -7.99 -6.00
CA GLY A 148 6.20 -7.38 -5.74
C GLY A 148 5.03 -8.37 -5.81
N LEU A 149 3.89 -7.93 -5.30
CA LEU A 149 2.63 -8.66 -5.38
C LEU A 149 1.54 -7.73 -5.90
N ALA A 150 0.93 -8.09 -7.02
CA ALA A 150 -0.24 -7.38 -7.54
C ALA A 150 -1.49 -8.22 -7.30
N VAL A 151 -2.52 -7.61 -6.74
CA VAL A 151 -3.82 -8.26 -6.50
C VAL A 151 -4.92 -7.44 -7.14
N LYS A 152 -5.69 -8.04 -8.03
CA LYS A 152 -6.85 -7.38 -8.61
C LYS A 152 -7.91 -7.15 -7.54
N GLY A 153 -8.43 -5.93 -7.44
CA GLY A 153 -9.36 -5.55 -6.37
C GLY A 153 -10.59 -6.45 -6.30
N ALA A 154 -11.17 -6.81 -7.46
CA ALA A 154 -12.31 -7.72 -7.52
C ALA A 154 -12.02 -9.12 -6.95
N GLU A 155 -10.76 -9.51 -6.86
CA GLU A 155 -10.31 -10.82 -6.40
C GLU A 155 -9.68 -10.78 -5.00
N ALA A 156 -9.62 -9.61 -4.38
CA ALA A 156 -8.92 -9.43 -3.09
C ALA A 156 -9.44 -10.39 -2.01
N ALA A 157 -10.75 -10.49 -1.85
CA ALA A 157 -11.34 -11.34 -0.82
C ALA A 157 -11.02 -12.84 -1.00
N GLN A 158 -10.77 -13.29 -2.20
CA GLN A 158 -10.43 -14.69 -2.53
C GLN A 158 -8.92 -14.93 -2.69
N SER A 159 -8.09 -13.92 -2.43
CA SER A 159 -6.65 -13.98 -2.68
C SER A 159 -5.81 -14.54 -1.54
N GLU A 160 -6.42 -14.98 -0.43
CA GLU A 160 -5.69 -15.36 0.78
C GLU A 160 -4.57 -16.37 0.51
N GLU A 161 -4.87 -17.44 -0.23
CA GLU A 161 -3.89 -18.50 -0.51
C GLU A 161 -2.69 -17.97 -1.33
N ALA A 162 -2.97 -17.21 -2.37
CA ALA A 162 -1.92 -16.64 -3.23
C ALA A 162 -1.07 -15.61 -2.47
N VAL A 163 -1.70 -14.77 -1.67
CA VAL A 163 -1.02 -13.77 -0.84
C VAL A 163 -0.15 -14.47 0.21
N ALA A 164 -0.68 -15.47 0.89
CA ALA A 164 0.08 -16.24 1.89
C ALA A 164 1.30 -16.95 1.27
N ALA A 165 1.14 -17.53 0.09
CA ALA A 165 2.25 -18.17 -0.62
C ALA A 165 3.36 -17.17 -0.96
N TRP A 166 3.00 -16.00 -1.48
CA TRP A 166 3.95 -14.93 -1.76
C TRP A 166 4.64 -14.46 -0.48
N ALA A 167 3.88 -14.23 0.59
CA ALA A 167 4.42 -13.75 1.86
C ALA A 167 5.42 -14.73 2.46
N LYS A 168 5.09 -16.00 2.52
CA LYS A 168 5.98 -17.04 3.04
C LYS A 168 7.27 -17.19 2.23
N ARG A 169 7.18 -17.07 0.90
CA ARG A 169 8.34 -17.16 0.02
C ARG A 169 9.29 -15.97 0.18
N ASN A 170 8.76 -14.78 0.40
CA ASN A 170 9.55 -13.54 0.38
C ASN A 170 9.89 -12.98 1.76
N LEU A 171 9.05 -13.21 2.77
CA LEU A 171 9.12 -12.51 4.05
C LEU A 171 9.50 -13.40 5.24
N ALA A 172 9.45 -14.70 5.05
CA ALA A 172 9.79 -15.63 6.14
C ALA A 172 11.31 -15.78 6.33
#